data_d4231d8bee83ff05dd8a33eff16c3541
#
_entry.id   d4231d8bee83ff05dd8a33eff16c3541
#
_cell.length_a   1.000
_cell.length_b   1.000
_cell.length_c   1.000
_cell.angle_alpha   90.00
_cell.angle_beta   90.00
_cell.angle_gamma   90.00
#
_symmetry.space_group_name_H-M   'P 1'
#
loop_
_entity.id
_entity.type
_entity.pdbx_description
1 polymer ?
#
loop_
_entity_poly.entity_id
_entity_poly.type
_entity_poly.pdbx_seq_one_letter_code
_entity_poly.pdbx_strand_id
1 'polypeptide(L)'
;MKDNYIPSLNSSEKLIIKYKKKEYNFPKCLNVLLFLLFILSILLICALLKIIQSQQNEKNFYLNEYNNLKNLIEKEDNIINSSKENISEMTNELVNLSSNYCNISIQLSKMNKEYENKKKELIILQIDLSYKHIISISKIISNVNQIKKIISYIISNTNVSKSYYPNIKQIYKSSYDKKKGKAFIEHIIGKSFIIILVKISEETIFGGFFYKKITTNSKIRDGNCFLFSLNYDKVYKINKGKIPYLINEEIFFSFGDKDIFLPNDCFYTNSAFSNFPNSYGNNSCISHILTNEKYFIVKDIEAYQFYE
;
A
#
# COMPACT_ATOMS: atom_id res chain seq x y z
N MET A 1 12.03 -34.03 -33.53
CA MET A 1 11.14 -32.90 -33.87
C MET A 1 10.30 -32.57 -32.64
N LYS A 2 10.64 -31.55 -31.93
CA LYS A 2 9.85 -31.02 -30.82
C LYS A 2 9.58 -29.56 -31.15
N ASP A 3 8.32 -29.29 -31.44
CA ASP A 3 7.85 -27.97 -31.76
C ASP A 3 7.89 -27.07 -30.51
N ASN A 4 8.72 -26.05 -30.55
CA ASN A 4 8.69 -24.98 -29.53
C ASN A 4 7.50 -24.07 -29.84
N TYR A 5 6.45 -24.23 -29.06
CA TYR A 5 5.33 -23.31 -29.04
C TYR A 5 5.75 -22.04 -28.30
N ILE A 6 5.90 -20.95 -29.03
CA ILE A 6 6.03 -19.60 -28.47
C ILE A 6 4.62 -19.04 -28.33
N PRO A 7 4.14 -18.78 -27.13
CA PRO A 7 2.84 -18.12 -26.99
C PRO A 7 2.97 -16.66 -27.46
N SER A 8 2.13 -16.30 -28.40
CA SER A 8 2.01 -14.96 -28.95
C SER A 8 1.60 -13.96 -27.85
N LEU A 9 2.42 -12.97 -27.64
CA LEU A 9 2.10 -11.74 -26.90
C LEU A 9 0.99 -10.96 -27.66
N ASN A 10 -0.26 -11.24 -27.39
CA ASN A 10 -1.38 -10.50 -27.96
C ASN A 10 -2.56 -10.39 -26.99
N SER A 11 -2.30 -9.95 -25.75
CA SER A 11 -3.39 -9.61 -24.83
C SER A 11 -3.26 -8.23 -24.15
N SER A 12 -2.13 -7.55 -24.29
CA SER A 12 -1.94 -6.22 -23.68
C SER A 12 -2.40 -5.04 -24.53
N GLU A 13 -2.50 -5.18 -25.84
CA GLU A 13 -2.92 -4.06 -26.70
C GLU A 13 -4.45 -3.87 -26.83
N LYS A 14 -5.25 -4.87 -26.46
CA LYS A 14 -6.72 -4.74 -26.54
C LYS A 14 -7.40 -4.12 -25.31
N LEU A 15 -6.67 -3.84 -24.26
CA LEU A 15 -7.21 -3.25 -23.04
C LEU A 15 -7.22 -1.71 -23.02
N ILE A 16 -6.61 -1.07 -24.03
CA ILE A 16 -6.45 0.39 -24.08
C ILE A 16 -7.61 1.10 -24.82
N ILE A 17 -8.48 0.39 -25.54
CA ILE A 17 -9.46 1.04 -26.43
C ILE A 17 -10.92 0.81 -26.02
N LYS A 18 -11.26 0.77 -24.75
CA LYS A 18 -12.68 0.76 -24.35
C LYS A 18 -13.03 1.63 -23.15
N TYR A 19 -12.38 2.79 -23.02
CA TYR A 19 -12.93 3.86 -22.18
C TYR A 19 -13.68 4.87 -23.03
N LYS A 20 -14.98 4.62 -23.20
CA LYS A 20 -15.93 5.60 -23.74
C LYS A 20 -15.87 6.88 -22.89
N LYS A 21 -15.48 8.00 -23.52
CA LYS A 21 -15.63 9.37 -23.04
C LYS A 21 -16.95 9.57 -22.31
N LYS A 22 -16.91 9.74 -21.00
CA LYS A 22 -17.89 10.48 -20.25
C LYS A 22 -17.23 11.81 -19.91
N GLU A 23 -17.70 12.88 -20.56
CA GLU A 23 -17.23 14.23 -20.26
C GLU A 23 -17.64 14.60 -18.84
N TYR A 24 -16.68 14.61 -17.94
CA TYR A 24 -16.83 15.23 -16.64
C TYR A 24 -16.22 16.62 -16.70
N ASN A 25 -17.06 17.64 -16.54
CA ASN A 25 -16.62 19.01 -16.36
C ASN A 25 -15.90 19.14 -15.01
N PHE A 26 -14.63 18.77 -14.96
CA PHE A 26 -13.77 19.07 -13.83
C PHE A 26 -13.35 20.54 -13.86
N PRO A 27 -13.29 21.22 -12.73
CA PRO A 27 -12.77 22.59 -12.69
C PRO A 27 -11.34 22.60 -13.24
N LYS A 28 -11.05 23.56 -14.09
CA LYS A 28 -9.75 23.66 -14.82
C LYS A 28 -8.53 23.54 -13.89
N CYS A 29 -8.62 23.99 -12.66
CA CYS A 29 -7.56 23.89 -11.66
C CYS A 29 -7.23 22.44 -11.26
N LEU A 30 -8.22 21.56 -11.18
CA LEU A 30 -8.00 20.16 -10.82
C LEU A 30 -7.28 19.41 -11.94
N ASN A 31 -7.68 19.70 -13.19
CA ASN A 31 -7.00 19.10 -14.35
C ASN A 31 -5.53 19.57 -14.47
N VAL A 32 -5.26 20.84 -14.14
CA VAL A 32 -3.87 21.35 -14.09
C VAL A 32 -3.08 20.65 -12.97
N LEU A 33 -3.66 20.48 -11.79
CA LEU A 33 -3.02 19.81 -10.68
C LEU A 33 -2.75 18.32 -10.99
N LEU A 34 -3.74 17.63 -11.56
CA LEU A 34 -3.60 16.24 -12.02
C LEU A 34 -2.53 16.12 -13.12
N PHE A 35 -2.50 17.09 -14.04
CA PHE A 35 -1.48 17.13 -15.09
C PHE A 35 -0.09 17.38 -14.52
N LEU A 36 0.06 18.26 -13.54
CA LEU A 36 1.34 18.52 -12.86
C LEU A 36 1.80 17.28 -12.06
N LEU A 37 0.89 16.59 -11.36
CA LEU A 37 1.18 15.34 -10.65
C LEU A 37 1.57 14.23 -11.63
N PHE A 38 0.91 14.16 -12.79
CA PHE A 38 1.26 13.22 -13.85
C PHE A 38 2.66 13.51 -14.42
N ILE A 39 2.99 14.78 -14.68
CA ILE A 39 4.35 15.17 -15.12
C ILE A 39 5.38 14.81 -14.03
N LEU A 40 5.08 15.10 -12.76
CA LEU A 40 5.99 14.78 -11.67
C LEU A 40 6.22 13.27 -11.52
N SER A 41 5.18 12.47 -11.71
CA SER A 41 5.29 11.01 -11.72
C SER A 41 6.13 10.49 -12.88
N ILE A 42 5.97 11.10 -14.09
CA ILE A 42 6.80 10.76 -15.25
C ILE A 42 8.26 11.13 -14.99
N LEU A 43 8.53 12.31 -14.44
CA LEU A 43 9.89 12.74 -14.11
C LEU A 43 10.54 11.82 -13.08
N LEU A 44 9.77 11.39 -12.08
CA LEU A 44 10.24 10.43 -11.08
C LEU A 44 10.53 9.06 -11.70
N ILE A 45 9.64 8.57 -12.55
CA ILE A 45 9.85 7.31 -13.30
C ILE A 45 11.08 7.43 -14.19
N CYS A 46 11.26 8.55 -14.91
CA CYS A 46 12.43 8.79 -15.74
C CYS A 46 13.73 8.85 -14.90
N ALA A 47 13.70 9.46 -13.71
CA ALA A 47 14.83 9.48 -12.81
C ALA A 47 15.17 8.07 -12.30
N LEU A 48 14.14 7.28 -11.94
CA LEU A 48 14.27 5.89 -11.50
C LEU A 48 14.81 5.00 -12.61
N LEU A 49 14.30 5.16 -13.85
CA LEU A 49 14.80 4.42 -15.01
C LEU A 49 16.26 4.74 -15.29
N LYS A 50 16.68 6.01 -15.14
CA LYS A 50 18.09 6.40 -15.26
C LYS A 50 18.97 5.74 -14.21
N ILE A 51 18.50 5.66 -12.95
CA ILE A 51 19.22 4.98 -11.87
C ILE A 51 19.32 3.48 -12.16
N ILE A 52 18.21 2.84 -12.57
CA ILE A 52 18.18 1.40 -12.94
C ILE A 52 19.12 1.15 -14.13
N GLN A 53 19.08 2.02 -15.13
CA GLN A 53 19.93 1.90 -16.33
C GLN A 53 21.42 2.08 -15.99
N SER A 54 21.74 3.01 -15.07
CA SER A 54 23.11 3.18 -14.56
C SER A 54 23.59 1.92 -13.83
N GLN A 55 22.76 1.32 -12.97
CA GLN A 55 23.10 0.10 -12.27
C GLN A 55 23.19 -1.11 -13.19
N GLN A 56 22.35 -1.19 -14.23
CA GLN A 56 22.42 -2.23 -15.24
C GLN A 56 23.73 -2.14 -16.05
N ASN A 57 24.14 -0.93 -16.40
CA ASN A 57 25.39 -0.68 -17.09
C ASN A 57 26.62 -1.06 -16.24
N GLU A 58 26.58 -0.73 -14.97
CA GLU A 58 27.60 -1.08 -13.99
C GLU A 58 27.71 -2.61 -13.79
N LYS A 59 26.57 -3.30 -13.69
CA LYS A 59 26.49 -4.76 -13.64
C LYS A 59 27.04 -5.41 -14.91
N ASN A 60 26.72 -4.85 -16.09
CA ASN A 60 27.22 -5.35 -17.37
C ASN A 60 28.73 -5.11 -17.51
N PHE A 61 29.24 -3.99 -16.99
CA PHE A 61 30.66 -3.72 -16.93
C PHE A 61 31.39 -4.78 -16.11
N TYR A 62 30.90 -5.08 -14.89
CA TYR A 62 31.50 -6.13 -14.05
C TYR A 62 31.33 -7.54 -14.62
N LEU A 63 30.24 -7.81 -15.34
CA LEU A 63 30.05 -9.08 -16.03
C LEU A 63 31.05 -9.27 -17.18
N ASN A 64 31.33 -8.19 -17.92
CA ASN A 64 32.34 -8.18 -18.96
C ASN A 64 33.76 -8.32 -18.39
N GLU A 65 34.05 -7.66 -17.27
CA GLU A 65 35.31 -7.81 -16.56
C GLU A 65 35.49 -9.23 -15.99
N TYR A 66 34.42 -9.79 -15.42
CA TYR A 66 34.40 -11.18 -15.00
C TYR A 66 34.67 -12.17 -16.17
N ASN A 67 34.03 -11.94 -17.32
CA ASN A 67 34.26 -12.77 -18.51
C ASN A 67 35.68 -12.58 -19.07
N ASN A 68 36.24 -11.37 -19.01
CA ASN A 68 37.63 -11.12 -19.36
C ASN A 68 38.61 -11.82 -18.39
N LEU A 69 38.31 -11.76 -17.08
CA LEU A 69 39.10 -12.51 -16.07
C LEU A 69 39.00 -14.03 -16.29
N LYS A 70 37.81 -14.53 -16.60
CA LYS A 70 37.59 -15.95 -16.90
C LYS A 70 38.40 -16.41 -18.11
N ASN A 71 38.40 -15.61 -19.18
CA ASN A 71 39.20 -15.89 -20.38
C ASN A 71 40.72 -15.82 -20.11
N LEU A 72 41.17 -14.97 -19.16
CA LEU A 72 42.54 -14.92 -18.71
C LEU A 72 42.94 -16.22 -17.98
N ILE A 73 42.08 -16.67 -17.08
CA ILE A 73 42.28 -17.96 -16.36
C ILE A 73 42.39 -19.13 -17.34
N GLU A 74 41.49 -19.22 -18.35
CA GLU A 74 41.54 -20.29 -19.36
C GLU A 74 42.80 -20.23 -20.21
N LYS A 75 43.34 -19.03 -20.51
CA LYS A 75 44.63 -18.88 -21.17
C LYS A 75 45.82 -19.36 -20.33
N GLU A 76 45.80 -19.06 -19.04
CA GLU A 76 46.86 -19.51 -18.12
C GLU A 76 46.85 -21.00 -17.93
N ASP A 77 45.68 -21.66 -17.84
CA ASP A 77 45.53 -23.09 -17.80
C ASP A 77 46.18 -23.79 -19.03
N ASN A 78 46.03 -23.20 -20.20
CA ASN A 78 46.68 -23.67 -21.42
C ASN A 78 48.20 -23.48 -21.37
N ILE A 79 48.69 -22.41 -20.76
CA ILE A 79 50.14 -22.15 -20.58
C ILE A 79 50.73 -23.08 -19.51
N ILE A 80 49.97 -23.38 -18.43
CA ILE A 80 50.36 -24.36 -17.40
C ILE A 80 50.63 -25.77 -18.00
N ASN A 81 49.80 -26.18 -18.93
CA ASN A 81 49.92 -27.44 -19.61
C ASN A 81 51.13 -27.51 -20.56
N SER A 82 51.72 -26.36 -20.88
CA SER A 82 52.83 -26.23 -21.85
C SER A 82 54.21 -26.00 -21.24
N SER A 83 54.32 -25.70 -19.94
CA SER A 83 55.65 -25.44 -19.35
C SER A 83 55.77 -25.96 -17.90
N LYS A 84 56.41 -27.10 -17.73
CA LYS A 84 56.75 -27.70 -16.41
C LYS A 84 57.89 -26.96 -15.67
N GLU A 85 58.50 -25.94 -16.22
CA GLU A 85 59.71 -25.31 -15.65
C GLU A 85 59.49 -24.03 -14.84
N ASN A 86 58.29 -23.39 -14.89
CA ASN A 86 58.06 -22.08 -14.21
C ASN A 86 56.99 -22.14 -13.11
N ILE A 87 56.91 -23.23 -12.36
CA ILE A 87 55.84 -23.43 -11.34
C ILE A 87 55.88 -22.38 -10.20
N SER A 88 57.05 -21.86 -9.82
CA SER A 88 57.17 -20.87 -8.73
C SER A 88 56.65 -19.50 -9.11
N GLU A 89 56.87 -19.04 -10.33
CA GLU A 89 56.40 -17.75 -10.86
C GLU A 89 54.88 -17.75 -11.04
N MET A 90 54.34 -18.83 -11.57
CA MET A 90 52.89 -19.03 -11.73
C MET A 90 52.14 -19.17 -10.41
N THR A 91 52.79 -19.72 -9.35
CA THR A 91 52.15 -19.77 -8.03
C THR A 91 51.92 -18.38 -7.44
N ASN A 92 52.87 -17.46 -7.64
CA ASN A 92 52.72 -16.08 -7.21
C ASN A 92 51.62 -15.34 -8.01
N GLU A 93 51.49 -15.59 -9.32
CA GLU A 93 50.42 -15.03 -10.14
C GLU A 93 49.04 -15.58 -9.73
N LEU A 94 48.93 -16.87 -9.40
CA LEU A 94 47.70 -17.49 -8.88
C LEU A 94 47.27 -16.86 -7.52
N VAL A 95 48.23 -16.59 -6.64
CA VAL A 95 47.96 -15.89 -5.36
C VAL A 95 47.43 -14.47 -5.60
N ASN A 96 48.01 -13.76 -6.54
CA ASN A 96 47.55 -12.42 -6.91
C ASN A 96 46.14 -12.47 -7.56
N LEU A 97 45.88 -13.44 -8.42
CA LEU A 97 44.56 -13.66 -9.04
C LEU A 97 43.48 -14.00 -7.99
N SER A 98 43.81 -14.87 -7.04
CA SER A 98 42.95 -15.25 -5.91
C SER A 98 42.65 -14.05 -5.02
N SER A 99 43.65 -13.20 -4.76
CA SER A 99 43.46 -11.93 -4.03
C SER A 99 42.51 -10.95 -4.77
N ASN A 100 42.70 -10.82 -6.10
CA ASN A 100 41.83 -10.00 -6.95
C ASN A 100 40.39 -10.54 -7.00
N TYR A 101 40.22 -11.85 -7.10
CA TYR A 101 38.90 -12.50 -7.04
C TYR A 101 38.20 -12.25 -5.69
N CYS A 102 38.94 -12.35 -4.58
CA CYS A 102 38.44 -12.05 -3.25
C CYS A 102 38.00 -10.58 -3.16
N ASN A 103 38.79 -9.65 -3.69
CA ASN A 103 38.46 -8.22 -3.74
C ASN A 103 37.19 -7.94 -4.58
N ILE A 104 37.02 -8.58 -5.73
CA ILE A 104 35.84 -8.47 -6.57
C ILE A 104 34.60 -9.01 -5.83
N SER A 105 34.73 -10.16 -5.16
CA SER A 105 33.67 -10.76 -4.37
C SER A 105 33.23 -9.84 -3.21
N ILE A 106 34.19 -9.21 -2.54
CA ILE A 106 33.92 -8.22 -1.47
C ILE A 106 33.21 -6.97 -2.03
N GLN A 107 33.65 -6.47 -3.20
CA GLN A 107 33.02 -5.34 -3.85
C GLN A 107 31.59 -5.67 -4.29
N LEU A 108 31.35 -6.84 -4.85
CA LEU A 108 30.01 -7.33 -5.21
C LEU A 108 29.08 -7.43 -4.00
N SER A 109 29.58 -7.96 -2.90
CA SER A 109 28.83 -8.01 -1.63
C SER A 109 28.46 -6.62 -1.11
N LYS A 110 29.41 -5.66 -1.20
CA LYS A 110 29.18 -4.26 -0.81
C LYS A 110 28.12 -3.60 -1.70
N MET A 111 28.22 -3.78 -3.00
CA MET A 111 27.25 -3.26 -3.96
C MET A 111 25.84 -3.84 -3.74
N ASN A 112 25.71 -5.14 -3.49
CA ASN A 112 24.44 -5.75 -3.19
C ASN A 112 23.81 -5.14 -1.92
N LYS A 113 24.62 -4.86 -0.91
CA LYS A 113 24.14 -4.20 0.31
C LYS A 113 23.68 -2.77 0.03
N GLU A 114 24.40 -2.02 -0.78
CA GLU A 114 24.02 -0.67 -1.21
C GLU A 114 22.73 -0.68 -2.05
N TYR A 115 22.61 -1.64 -2.97
CA TYR A 115 21.40 -1.84 -3.76
C TYR A 115 20.17 -2.09 -2.88
N GLU A 116 20.26 -3.01 -1.90
CA GLU A 116 19.15 -3.30 -0.99
C GLU A 116 18.81 -2.08 -0.12
N ASN A 117 19.79 -1.28 0.27
CA ASN A 117 19.53 -0.04 0.99
C ASN A 117 18.81 1.00 0.12
N LYS A 118 19.29 1.24 -1.10
CA LYS A 118 18.63 2.15 -2.06
C LYS A 118 17.22 1.69 -2.40
N LYS A 119 17.00 0.39 -2.54
CA LYS A 119 15.67 -0.19 -2.76
C LYS A 119 14.73 0.11 -1.58
N LYS A 120 15.22 -0.01 -0.34
CA LYS A 120 14.44 0.36 0.86
C LYS A 120 14.12 1.86 0.89
N GLU A 121 15.07 2.72 0.58
CA GLU A 121 14.86 4.17 0.48
C GLU A 121 13.81 4.52 -0.55
N LEU A 122 13.84 3.87 -1.72
CA LEU A 122 12.86 4.06 -2.77
C LEU A 122 11.44 3.68 -2.32
N ILE A 123 11.30 2.55 -1.63
CA ILE A 123 10.02 2.12 -1.07
C ILE A 123 9.50 3.18 -0.08
N ILE A 124 10.35 3.68 0.81
CA ILE A 124 9.98 4.72 1.78
C ILE A 124 9.51 5.98 1.05
N LEU A 125 10.20 6.38 -0.01
CA LEU A 125 9.84 7.57 -0.81
C LEU A 125 8.48 7.39 -1.51
N GLN A 126 8.21 6.22 -2.08
CA GLN A 126 6.91 5.89 -2.68
C GLN A 126 5.78 5.96 -1.65
N ILE A 127 6.02 5.44 -0.45
CA ILE A 127 5.08 5.48 0.66
C ILE A 127 4.79 6.93 1.07
N ASP A 128 5.82 7.75 1.26
CA ASP A 128 5.65 9.16 1.63
C ASP A 128 4.91 9.96 0.55
N LEU A 129 5.15 9.68 -0.72
CA LEU A 129 4.40 10.28 -1.82
C LEU A 129 2.92 9.87 -1.81
N SER A 130 2.64 8.58 -1.57
CA SER A 130 1.26 8.10 -1.48
C SER A 130 0.52 8.72 -0.29
N TYR A 131 1.19 8.90 0.86
CA TYR A 131 0.62 9.55 2.03
C TYR A 131 0.33 11.03 1.78
N LYS A 132 1.26 11.76 1.15
CA LYS A 132 1.04 13.15 0.76
C LYS A 132 -0.13 13.29 -0.20
N HIS A 133 -0.27 12.38 -1.15
CA HIS A 133 -1.42 12.36 -2.06
C HIS A 133 -2.73 12.16 -1.28
N ILE A 134 -2.79 11.19 -0.35
CA ILE A 134 -3.99 10.97 0.47
C ILE A 134 -4.36 12.24 1.25
N ILE A 135 -3.39 12.87 1.91
CA ILE A 135 -3.62 14.11 2.67
C ILE A 135 -4.18 15.22 1.76
N SER A 136 -3.67 15.34 0.53
CA SER A 136 -4.12 16.37 -0.40
C SER A 136 -5.57 16.19 -0.87
N ILE A 137 -6.07 14.96 -0.89
CA ILE A 137 -7.43 14.66 -1.34
C ILE A 137 -8.41 14.42 -0.18
N SER A 138 -7.94 14.08 1.02
CA SER A 138 -8.77 13.81 2.19
C SER A 138 -9.29 15.11 2.83
N LYS A 139 -10.50 15.05 3.39
CA LYS A 139 -11.03 16.05 4.31
C LYS A 139 -10.97 15.61 5.77
N ILE A 140 -10.65 14.34 6.01
CA ILE A 140 -10.59 13.75 7.34
C ILE A 140 -9.14 13.62 7.80
N ILE A 141 -8.26 13.10 6.93
CA ILE A 141 -6.84 12.93 7.23
C ILE A 141 -6.09 14.23 6.89
N SER A 142 -5.48 14.84 7.90
CA SER A 142 -4.79 16.14 7.78
C SER A 142 -3.26 16.03 7.80
N ASN A 143 -2.71 14.90 8.24
CA ASN A 143 -1.26 14.75 8.36
C ASN A 143 -0.80 13.28 8.27
N VAL A 144 0.49 13.10 7.98
CA VAL A 144 1.14 11.78 7.82
C VAL A 144 1.05 10.93 9.09
N ASN A 145 1.07 11.54 10.27
CA ASN A 145 1.02 10.80 11.53
C ASN A 145 -0.30 10.05 11.71
N GLN A 146 -1.42 10.61 11.24
CA GLN A 146 -2.71 9.93 11.26
C GLN A 146 -2.70 8.67 10.38
N ILE A 147 -2.08 8.73 9.20
CA ILE A 147 -1.95 7.57 8.32
C ILE A 147 -1.06 6.50 8.98
N LYS A 148 0.10 6.90 9.51
CA LYS A 148 1.02 5.99 10.23
C LYS A 148 0.33 5.32 11.42
N LYS A 149 -0.49 6.06 12.15
CA LYS A 149 -1.31 5.54 13.25
C LYS A 149 -2.29 4.47 12.77
N ILE A 150 -3.05 4.74 11.73
CA ILE A 150 -3.99 3.79 11.13
C ILE A 150 -3.27 2.50 10.72
N ILE A 151 -2.14 2.62 10.05
CA ILE A 151 -1.34 1.46 9.65
C ILE A 151 -0.83 0.68 10.87
N SER A 152 -0.37 1.39 11.91
CA SER A 152 0.07 0.74 13.15
C SER A 152 -1.06 -0.05 13.83
N TYR A 153 -2.29 0.46 13.79
CA TYR A 153 -3.46 -0.26 14.29
C TYR A 153 -3.73 -1.54 13.49
N ILE A 154 -3.63 -1.49 12.15
CA ILE A 154 -3.78 -2.67 11.30
C ILE A 154 -2.74 -3.73 11.68
N ILE A 155 -1.46 -3.36 11.68
CA ILE A 155 -0.35 -4.27 11.98
C ILE A 155 -0.47 -4.88 13.38
N SER A 156 -0.85 -4.08 14.38
CA SER A 156 -0.93 -4.53 15.78
C SER A 156 -2.17 -5.38 16.09
N ASN A 157 -3.22 -5.27 15.30
CA ASN A 157 -4.51 -5.91 15.59
C ASN A 157 -4.93 -6.98 14.59
N THR A 158 -4.09 -7.22 13.56
CA THR A 158 -4.31 -8.25 12.55
C THR A 158 -3.06 -9.12 12.39
N ASN A 159 -3.16 -10.18 11.60
CA ASN A 159 -2.01 -11.05 11.28
C ASN A 159 -1.18 -10.55 10.08
N VAL A 160 -1.29 -9.28 9.75
CA VAL A 160 -0.51 -8.66 8.67
C VAL A 160 0.94 -8.50 9.11
N SER A 161 1.88 -8.74 8.21
CA SER A 161 3.32 -8.64 8.49
C SER A 161 3.70 -7.23 8.98
N LYS A 162 4.66 -7.15 9.91
CA LYS A 162 5.23 -5.87 10.37
C LYS A 162 5.94 -5.08 9.27
N SER A 163 6.35 -5.75 8.19
CA SER A 163 6.92 -5.12 6.99
C SER A 163 5.87 -4.74 5.95
N TYR A 164 4.59 -4.79 6.32
CA TYR A 164 3.50 -4.43 5.44
C TYR A 164 3.45 -2.92 5.22
N TYR A 165 3.62 -2.53 3.98
CA TYR A 165 3.47 -1.15 3.52
C TYR A 165 2.39 -1.12 2.43
N PRO A 166 1.15 -0.96 2.83
CA PRO A 166 0.05 -1.06 1.88
C PRO A 166 0.02 0.13 0.93
N ASN A 167 -0.29 -0.15 -0.31
CA ASN A 167 -0.84 0.86 -1.18
C ASN A 167 -2.24 1.25 -0.68
N ILE A 168 -2.55 2.54 -0.71
CA ILE A 168 -3.81 3.06 -0.17
C ILE A 168 -4.56 3.78 -1.29
N LYS A 169 -5.81 3.37 -1.51
CA LYS A 169 -6.69 3.99 -2.51
C LYS A 169 -7.94 4.50 -1.83
N GLN A 170 -8.26 5.78 -2.01
CA GLN A 170 -9.57 6.30 -1.65
C GLN A 170 -10.62 5.72 -2.59
N ILE A 171 -11.63 5.06 -2.03
CA ILE A 171 -12.69 4.39 -2.80
C ILE A 171 -14.04 5.08 -2.64
N TYR A 172 -14.20 5.91 -1.61
CA TYR A 172 -15.39 6.74 -1.39
C TYR A 172 -15.02 8.01 -0.64
N LYS A 173 -15.70 9.09 -0.96
CA LYS A 173 -15.60 10.37 -0.27
C LYS A 173 -16.94 11.12 -0.32
N SER A 174 -17.56 11.35 0.85
CA SER A 174 -18.89 11.94 0.96
C SER A 174 -19.05 13.34 0.35
N SER A 175 -17.94 14.07 0.19
CA SER A 175 -17.94 15.40 -0.43
C SER A 175 -17.94 15.39 -1.97
N TYR A 176 -17.65 14.24 -2.60
CA TYR A 176 -17.66 14.05 -4.07
C TYR A 176 -18.75 13.08 -4.50
N ASP A 177 -18.90 12.01 -3.73
CA ASP A 177 -19.86 10.96 -4.02
C ASP A 177 -21.24 11.34 -3.45
N LYS A 178 -22.27 10.66 -3.90
CA LYS A 178 -23.62 10.91 -3.36
C LYS A 178 -23.66 10.53 -1.88
N LYS A 179 -24.14 11.44 -1.02
CA LYS A 179 -24.35 11.23 0.43
C LYS A 179 -25.58 10.33 0.69
N LYS A 180 -25.56 9.11 0.11
CA LYS A 180 -26.62 8.10 0.26
C LYS A 180 -25.98 6.75 0.51
N GLY A 181 -26.58 5.96 1.40
CA GLY A 181 -26.08 4.63 1.76
C GLY A 181 -25.91 3.71 0.56
N LYS A 182 -26.86 3.71 -0.39
CA LYS A 182 -26.75 2.93 -1.63
C LYS A 182 -25.45 3.24 -2.40
N ALA A 183 -25.15 4.53 -2.61
CA ALA A 183 -23.93 4.92 -3.31
C ALA A 183 -22.66 4.54 -2.53
N PHE A 184 -22.67 4.70 -1.21
CA PHE A 184 -21.57 4.25 -0.35
C PHE A 184 -21.35 2.75 -0.45
N ILE A 185 -22.42 1.96 -0.33
CA ILE A 185 -22.38 0.50 -0.42
C ILE A 185 -21.80 0.04 -1.77
N GLU A 186 -22.20 0.65 -2.88
CA GLU A 186 -21.68 0.35 -4.22
C GLU A 186 -20.15 0.51 -4.30
N HIS A 187 -19.57 1.43 -3.54
CA HIS A 187 -18.13 1.66 -3.52
C HIS A 187 -17.36 0.67 -2.65
N ILE A 188 -17.97 0.13 -1.59
CA ILE A 188 -17.28 -0.75 -0.63
C ILE A 188 -17.58 -2.23 -0.82
N ILE A 189 -18.73 -2.58 -1.40
CA ILE A 189 -19.14 -3.97 -1.59
C ILE A 189 -18.15 -4.74 -2.43
N GLY A 190 -17.90 -5.97 -2.06
CA GLY A 190 -16.95 -6.82 -2.78
C GLY A 190 -15.48 -6.55 -2.50
N LYS A 191 -15.14 -5.54 -1.71
CA LYS A 191 -13.77 -5.19 -1.35
C LYS A 191 -13.41 -5.68 0.05
N SER A 192 -12.13 -5.95 0.26
CA SER A 192 -11.51 -6.34 1.55
C SER A 192 -10.44 -5.32 1.94
N PHE A 193 -9.94 -5.41 3.16
CA PHE A 193 -8.93 -4.50 3.71
C PHE A 193 -9.37 -3.05 3.61
N ILE A 194 -10.58 -2.78 4.12
CA ILE A 194 -11.19 -1.45 4.02
C ILE A 194 -11.11 -0.75 5.37
N ILE A 195 -10.76 0.52 5.33
CA ILE A 195 -10.98 1.46 6.42
C ILE A 195 -12.09 2.42 6.02
N ILE A 196 -13.03 2.60 6.93
CA ILE A 196 -14.06 3.64 6.86
C ILE A 196 -13.75 4.65 7.95
N LEU A 197 -13.56 5.90 7.56
CA LEU A 197 -13.34 7.04 8.47
C LEU A 197 -14.58 7.89 8.54
N VAL A 198 -14.93 8.34 9.74
CA VAL A 198 -16.05 9.23 10.01
C VAL A 198 -15.54 10.42 10.81
N LYS A 199 -15.86 11.62 10.34
CA LYS A 199 -15.58 12.88 11.00
C LYS A 199 -16.89 13.50 11.49
N ILE A 200 -16.96 13.78 12.78
CA ILE A 200 -18.09 14.49 13.42
C ILE A 200 -17.71 15.95 13.65
N SER A 201 -16.52 16.19 14.20
CA SER A 201 -15.95 17.50 14.44
C SER A 201 -14.46 17.52 14.09
N GLU A 202 -13.79 18.64 14.22
CA GLU A 202 -12.32 18.69 14.04
C GLU A 202 -11.60 17.79 15.07
N GLU A 203 -12.21 17.65 16.25
CA GLU A 203 -11.66 16.89 17.38
C GLU A 203 -12.26 15.49 17.53
N THR A 204 -13.16 15.08 16.62
CA THR A 204 -13.82 13.78 16.73
C THR A 204 -13.76 13.04 15.40
N ILE A 205 -12.72 12.22 15.27
CA ILE A 205 -12.49 11.35 14.12
C ILE A 205 -12.34 9.92 14.62
N PHE A 206 -13.19 9.04 14.10
CA PHE A 206 -13.12 7.61 14.37
C PHE A 206 -13.25 6.82 13.08
N GLY A 207 -13.01 5.52 13.14
CA GLY A 207 -13.19 4.65 12.00
C GLY A 207 -13.29 3.18 12.38
N GLY A 208 -13.49 2.36 11.35
CA GLY A 208 -13.48 0.91 11.47
C GLY A 208 -12.65 0.28 10.36
N PHE A 209 -11.94 -0.78 10.71
CA PHE A 209 -11.20 -1.62 9.78
C PHE A 209 -11.94 -2.95 9.58
N PHE A 210 -12.07 -3.35 8.31
CA PHE A 210 -12.72 -4.59 7.87
C PHE A 210 -11.73 -5.40 7.05
N TYR A 211 -11.31 -6.53 7.60
CA TYR A 211 -10.29 -7.39 7.00
C TYR A 211 -10.86 -8.19 5.82
N LYS A 212 -12.01 -8.83 6.02
CA LYS A 212 -12.65 -9.66 5.02
C LYS A 212 -13.43 -8.82 4.01
N LYS A 213 -13.75 -9.48 2.88
CA LYS A 213 -14.59 -8.91 1.84
C LYS A 213 -15.96 -8.48 2.38
N ILE A 214 -16.31 -7.21 2.17
CA ILE A 214 -17.63 -6.69 2.54
C ILE A 214 -18.68 -7.26 1.60
N THR A 215 -19.77 -7.75 2.16
CA THR A 215 -20.91 -8.31 1.42
C THR A 215 -22.23 -7.82 2.01
N THR A 216 -23.30 -7.95 1.27
CA THR A 216 -24.67 -7.66 1.77
C THR A 216 -25.12 -8.66 2.85
N ASN A 217 -24.44 -9.80 2.97
CA ASN A 217 -24.73 -10.77 4.00
C ASN A 217 -24.00 -10.39 5.31
N SER A 218 -24.70 -9.75 6.24
CA SER A 218 -24.19 -9.34 7.56
C SER A 218 -23.78 -10.50 8.47
N LYS A 219 -24.05 -11.77 8.08
CA LYS A 219 -23.64 -12.95 8.86
C LYS A 219 -22.17 -13.31 8.73
N ILE A 220 -21.42 -12.65 7.85
CA ILE A 220 -19.97 -12.87 7.74
C ILE A 220 -19.31 -12.34 9.00
N ARG A 221 -18.71 -13.26 9.76
CA ARG A 221 -17.95 -12.94 10.97
C ARG A 221 -16.49 -12.76 10.60
N ASP A 222 -15.92 -11.65 11.05
CA ASP A 222 -14.52 -11.31 10.84
C ASP A 222 -13.88 -10.87 12.15
N GLY A 223 -13.12 -11.78 12.76
CA GLY A 223 -12.46 -11.53 14.05
C GLY A 223 -11.31 -10.51 14.00
N ASN A 224 -10.88 -10.13 12.80
CA ASN A 224 -9.83 -9.13 12.61
C ASN A 224 -10.37 -7.70 12.40
N CYS A 225 -11.68 -7.51 12.54
CA CYS A 225 -12.27 -6.18 12.51
C CYS A 225 -12.06 -5.45 13.83
N PHE A 226 -11.88 -4.15 13.74
CA PHE A 226 -11.79 -3.28 14.90
C PHE A 226 -12.32 -1.88 14.61
N LEU A 227 -12.79 -1.19 15.64
CA LEU A 227 -13.03 0.24 15.64
C LEU A 227 -11.85 0.96 16.27
N PHE A 228 -11.66 2.21 15.93
CA PHE A 228 -10.60 3.04 16.52
C PHE A 228 -11.01 4.51 16.58
N SER A 229 -10.41 5.23 17.53
CA SER A 229 -10.46 6.68 17.61
C SER A 229 -9.06 7.24 17.33
N LEU A 230 -8.95 8.16 16.37
CA LEU A 230 -7.68 8.84 16.08
C LEU A 230 -7.34 9.86 17.17
N ASN A 231 -8.33 10.44 17.81
CA ASN A 231 -8.15 11.47 18.82
C ASN A 231 -7.71 10.87 20.16
N TYR A 232 -8.32 9.77 20.58
CA TYR A 232 -8.00 9.10 21.84
C TYR A 232 -6.92 8.02 21.72
N ASP A 233 -6.44 7.73 20.50
CA ASP A 233 -5.45 6.69 20.26
C ASP A 233 -5.86 5.32 20.82
N LYS A 234 -7.10 4.94 20.57
CA LYS A 234 -7.73 3.72 21.11
C LYS A 234 -8.22 2.82 19.99
N VAL A 235 -8.06 1.53 20.19
CA VAL A 235 -8.55 0.48 19.28
C VAL A 235 -9.46 -0.47 20.08
N TYR A 236 -10.57 -0.84 19.47
CA TYR A 236 -11.61 -1.68 20.06
C TYR A 236 -11.88 -2.86 19.13
N LYS A 237 -11.41 -4.04 19.50
CA LYS A 237 -11.62 -5.27 18.74
C LYS A 237 -13.08 -5.71 18.76
N ILE A 238 -13.47 -6.41 17.71
CA ILE A 238 -14.77 -7.04 17.66
C ILE A 238 -14.84 -8.19 18.65
N ASN A 239 -15.97 -8.31 19.34
CA ASN A 239 -16.24 -9.41 20.27
C ASN A 239 -16.53 -10.70 19.51
N LYS A 240 -16.06 -11.83 20.08
CA LYS A 240 -16.24 -13.16 19.47
C LYS A 240 -17.71 -13.43 19.14
N GLY A 241 -17.97 -13.77 17.90
CA GLY A 241 -19.30 -14.15 17.44
C GLY A 241 -20.23 -12.98 17.08
N LYS A 242 -19.81 -11.73 17.29
CA LYS A 242 -20.57 -10.55 16.89
C LYS A 242 -20.38 -10.25 15.39
N ILE A 243 -21.32 -9.47 14.85
CA ILE A 243 -21.27 -9.01 13.45
C ILE A 243 -20.44 -7.72 13.35
N PRO A 244 -19.58 -7.57 12.32
CA PRO A 244 -18.72 -6.41 12.20
C PRO A 244 -19.42 -5.16 11.64
N TYR A 245 -20.51 -5.33 10.88
CA TYR A 245 -21.26 -4.24 10.26
C TYR A 245 -22.67 -4.68 9.86
N LEU A 246 -23.55 -3.70 9.66
CA LEU A 246 -24.84 -3.86 9.00
C LEU A 246 -24.90 -2.97 7.77
N ILE A 247 -25.41 -3.54 6.69
CA ILE A 247 -25.64 -2.87 5.41
C ILE A 247 -27.05 -3.21 4.94
N ASN A 248 -27.86 -2.18 4.64
CA ASN A 248 -29.10 -2.29 3.91
C ASN A 248 -29.37 -0.97 3.17
N GLU A 249 -30.38 -0.93 2.30
CA GLU A 249 -30.68 0.28 1.50
C GLU A 249 -31.30 1.41 2.33
N GLU A 250 -31.80 1.15 3.51
CA GLU A 250 -32.48 2.09 4.39
C GLU A 250 -31.51 2.90 5.27
N ILE A 251 -30.28 2.40 5.45
CA ILE A 251 -29.24 3.03 6.24
C ILE A 251 -28.03 3.40 5.38
N PHE A 252 -27.26 4.38 5.85
CA PHE A 252 -25.99 4.67 5.22
C PHE A 252 -24.98 3.55 5.53
N PHE A 253 -24.75 3.28 6.81
CA PHE A 253 -23.88 2.19 7.29
C PHE A 253 -24.03 2.01 8.80
N SER A 254 -23.76 0.82 9.31
CA SER A 254 -23.63 0.60 10.75
C SER A 254 -22.37 -0.19 11.07
N PHE A 255 -21.59 0.32 12.01
CA PHE A 255 -20.49 -0.44 12.61
C PHE A 255 -21.08 -1.34 13.70
N GLY A 256 -20.76 -2.64 13.62
CA GLY A 256 -21.32 -3.64 14.52
C GLY A 256 -22.84 -3.77 14.42
N ASP A 257 -23.44 -4.34 15.44
CA ASP A 257 -24.89 -4.34 15.63
C ASP A 257 -25.33 -3.02 16.28
N LYS A 258 -25.22 -1.94 15.51
CA LYS A 258 -25.53 -0.56 15.93
C LYS A 258 -24.63 0.01 17.04
N ASP A 259 -23.34 -0.44 17.12
CA ASP A 259 -22.36 0.27 17.96
C ASP A 259 -22.28 1.74 17.52
N ILE A 260 -22.17 1.99 16.21
CA ILE A 260 -22.34 3.29 15.60
C ILE A 260 -23.32 3.14 14.44
N PHE A 261 -24.44 3.80 14.50
CA PHE A 261 -25.48 3.74 13.50
C PHE A 261 -25.54 5.03 12.71
N LEU A 262 -25.41 4.93 11.39
CA LEU A 262 -25.43 6.05 10.44
C LEU A 262 -26.63 5.88 9.51
N PRO A 263 -27.74 6.56 9.74
CA PRO A 263 -28.87 6.58 8.82
C PRO A 263 -28.56 7.40 7.55
N ASN A 264 -29.40 7.32 6.54
CA ASN A 264 -29.18 8.03 5.26
C ASN A 264 -29.16 9.55 5.36
N ASP A 265 -29.76 10.10 6.39
CA ASP A 265 -29.82 11.53 6.67
C ASP A 265 -28.77 12.03 7.67
N CYS A 266 -27.83 11.17 8.10
CA CYS A 266 -26.82 11.45 9.13
C CYS A 266 -25.93 12.68 8.86
N PHE A 267 -25.90 13.17 7.62
CA PHE A 267 -25.19 14.41 7.25
C PHE A 267 -26.00 15.68 7.48
N TYR A 268 -27.28 15.56 7.71
CA TYR A 268 -28.22 16.70 7.72
C TYR A 268 -28.97 16.83 9.03
N THR A 269 -29.08 15.73 9.76
CA THR A 269 -29.86 15.64 11.00
C THR A 269 -29.05 14.99 12.11
N ASN A 270 -29.40 15.26 13.35
CA ASN A 270 -28.81 14.60 14.54
C ASN A 270 -29.40 13.19 14.75
N SER A 271 -29.44 12.40 13.66
CA SER A 271 -30.07 11.07 13.63
C SER A 271 -29.07 9.92 13.76
N ALA A 272 -27.78 10.19 13.54
CA ALA A 272 -26.73 9.23 13.82
C ALA A 272 -26.59 9.02 15.33
N PHE A 273 -26.34 7.78 15.77
CA PHE A 273 -26.19 7.51 17.20
C PHE A 273 -25.13 6.45 17.50
N SER A 274 -24.65 6.48 18.74
CA SER A 274 -23.71 5.51 19.30
C SER A 274 -24.38 4.70 20.42
N ASN A 275 -24.33 3.38 20.31
CA ASN A 275 -24.63 2.42 21.38
C ASN A 275 -23.35 1.62 21.76
N PHE A 276 -22.20 2.17 21.42
CA PHE A 276 -20.92 1.56 21.82
C PHE A 276 -20.78 1.56 23.35
N PRO A 277 -20.26 0.49 23.96
CA PRO A 277 -19.83 -0.77 23.40
C PRO A 277 -20.94 -1.83 23.31
N ASN A 278 -21.08 -2.51 22.18
CA ASN A 278 -22.00 -3.64 22.00
C ASN A 278 -21.33 -4.80 21.25
N SER A 279 -21.03 -4.62 19.95
CA SER A 279 -20.30 -5.61 19.15
C SER A 279 -18.79 -5.46 19.30
N TYR A 280 -18.33 -4.25 19.58
CA TYR A 280 -16.92 -3.90 19.76
C TYR A 280 -16.64 -3.45 21.19
N GLY A 281 -15.39 -3.69 21.63
CA GLY A 281 -14.97 -3.33 22.98
C GLY A 281 -15.55 -4.28 24.04
N ASN A 282 -15.50 -3.87 25.28
CA ASN A 282 -16.04 -4.60 26.42
C ASN A 282 -16.82 -3.67 27.35
N ASN A 283 -17.45 -4.22 28.34
CA ASN A 283 -18.30 -3.47 29.29
C ASN A 283 -17.53 -2.42 30.13
N SER A 284 -16.19 -2.47 30.15
CA SER A 284 -15.35 -1.46 30.80
C SER A 284 -15.05 -0.27 29.92
N CYS A 285 -15.44 -0.31 28.64
CA CYS A 285 -15.27 0.83 27.75
C CYS A 285 -16.24 1.96 28.11
N ILE A 286 -15.75 3.19 28.04
CA ILE A 286 -16.56 4.39 28.26
C ILE A 286 -17.58 4.50 27.11
N SER A 287 -18.85 4.62 27.45
CA SER A 287 -19.93 4.83 26.47
C SER A 287 -19.65 6.09 25.65
N HIS A 288 -19.91 6.00 24.36
CA HIS A 288 -19.76 7.11 23.40
C HIS A 288 -18.33 7.65 23.22
N ILE A 289 -17.28 6.94 23.69
CA ILE A 289 -15.89 7.40 23.56
C ILE A 289 -15.45 7.62 22.10
N LEU A 290 -16.09 6.95 21.14
CA LEU A 290 -15.81 7.14 19.73
C LEU A 290 -16.41 8.43 19.15
N THR A 291 -17.55 8.88 19.71
CA THR A 291 -18.38 9.95 19.16
C THR A 291 -18.48 11.17 20.07
N ASN A 292 -18.04 11.04 21.33
CA ASN A 292 -18.21 12.01 22.44
C ASN A 292 -19.66 12.23 22.85
N GLU A 293 -20.63 11.95 21.98
CA GLU A 293 -22.05 12.17 22.20
C GLU A 293 -22.84 10.93 21.77
N LYS A 294 -24.05 10.76 22.35
CA LYS A 294 -24.95 9.67 21.97
C LYS A 294 -25.54 9.89 20.59
N TYR A 295 -25.97 11.10 20.28
CA TYR A 295 -26.52 11.49 18.98
C TYR A 295 -25.64 12.55 18.36
N PHE A 296 -25.41 12.47 17.06
CA PHE A 296 -24.48 13.36 16.37
C PHE A 296 -24.83 13.54 14.90
N ILE A 297 -24.25 14.58 14.31
CA ILE A 297 -24.32 14.88 12.88
C ILE A 297 -22.95 14.53 12.26
N VAL A 298 -22.96 13.81 11.16
CA VAL A 298 -21.73 13.46 10.44
C VAL A 298 -21.32 14.62 9.53
N LYS A 299 -20.07 15.03 9.59
CA LYS A 299 -19.48 16.02 8.68
C LYS A 299 -19.00 15.38 7.39
N ASP A 300 -18.15 14.37 7.51
CA ASP A 300 -17.57 13.68 6.36
C ASP A 300 -17.40 12.18 6.65
N ILE A 301 -17.53 11.40 5.56
CA ILE A 301 -17.19 9.98 5.54
C ILE A 301 -16.25 9.71 4.37
N GLU A 302 -15.19 8.99 4.62
CA GLU A 302 -14.25 8.52 3.61
C GLU A 302 -13.98 7.04 3.78
N ALA A 303 -13.83 6.31 2.67
CA ALA A 303 -13.41 4.94 2.71
C ALA A 303 -12.14 4.73 1.88
N TYR A 304 -11.23 3.93 2.40
CA TYR A 304 -9.96 3.60 1.79
C TYR A 304 -9.79 2.10 1.72
N GLN A 305 -9.31 1.61 0.60
CA GLN A 305 -8.88 0.25 0.44
C GLN A 305 -7.37 0.17 0.54
N PHE A 306 -6.89 -0.79 1.32
CA PHE A 306 -5.50 -1.16 1.45
C PHE A 306 -5.24 -2.39 0.60
N TYR A 307 -4.15 -2.42 -0.17
CA TYR A 307 -3.75 -3.56 -1.01
C TYR A 307 -2.23 -3.63 -1.09
N GLU A 308 -1.74 -4.83 -1.33
CA GLU A 308 -0.30 -5.12 -1.49
C GLU A 308 0.25 -4.57 -2.80
#